data_2f83d57917e237a48538c612695ff536
#
_entry.id   2f83d57917e237a48538c612695ff536
#
_cell.length_a   1.000
_cell.length_b   1.000
_cell.length_c   1.000
_cell.angle_alpha   90.00
_cell.angle_beta   90.00
_cell.angle_gamma   90.00
#
_symmetry.space_group_name_H-M   'P 1'
#
loop_
_entity.id
_entity.type
_entity.pdbx_description
1 polymer ?
#
loop_
_entity_poly.entity_id
_entity_poly.type
_entity_poly.pdbx_seq_one_letter_code
_entity_poly.pdbx_strand_id
1 'polypeptide(L)'
;MKKLTRLKLINWHRFSDVTIDFGDSTLISGENGAGKSTLLDAIHFVVTCSTNHFNKAAHENGKRKLTGYIRCKTGRENHPYERTGEISAHVALEFYEESKEKYFVIGAVIDSATEGQETVVRYLMDNVMLEDEMFKIGNRPRTITEFRSFNNKNIKLFAKTNAEGKKMMKQRFGRIEDKFFQLIPKALAFKPIDDIKDFVYSYVLDEKEVNIDHLRENVRS
;
A
#
# COMPACT_ATOMS: atom_id res chain seq x y z
N MET A 1 18.96 -2.30 -7.40
CA MET A 1 17.51 -2.33 -7.66
C MET A 1 16.77 -2.55 -6.34
N LYS A 2 15.68 -1.83 -6.15
CA LYS A 2 14.82 -1.99 -4.97
C LYS A 2 13.55 -2.72 -5.40
N LYS A 3 13.27 -3.85 -4.78
CA LYS A 3 12.15 -4.70 -5.17
C LYS A 3 11.13 -4.78 -4.04
N LEU A 4 9.87 -4.48 -4.33
CA LEU A 4 8.79 -4.66 -3.36
C LEU A 4 8.54 -6.15 -3.15
N THR A 5 8.69 -6.60 -1.91
CA THR A 5 8.60 -8.02 -1.56
C THR A 5 7.33 -8.37 -0.83
N ARG A 6 6.91 -7.56 0.14
CA ARG A 6 5.68 -7.80 0.89
C ARG A 6 4.95 -6.49 1.20
N LEU A 7 3.65 -6.63 1.39
CA LEU A 7 2.74 -5.53 1.74
C LEU A 7 1.93 -5.92 2.95
N LYS A 8 1.90 -5.06 3.97
CA LYS A 8 1.06 -5.23 5.15
C LYS A 8 -0.06 -4.21 5.13
N LEU A 9 -1.29 -4.69 5.27
CA LEU A 9 -2.49 -3.84 5.37
C LEU A 9 -3.24 -4.14 6.66
N ILE A 10 -3.55 -3.11 7.40
CA ILE A 10 -4.44 -3.18 8.56
C ILE A 10 -5.50 -2.10 8.39
N ASN A 11 -6.76 -2.51 8.43
CA ASN A 11 -7.91 -1.61 8.25
C ASN A 11 -7.82 -0.78 6.96
N TRP A 12 -7.57 -1.48 5.85
CA TRP A 12 -7.54 -0.86 4.54
C TRP A 12 -8.58 -1.53 3.65
N HIS A 13 -9.66 -0.81 3.33
CA HIS A 13 -10.82 -1.31 2.60
C HIS A 13 -11.34 -2.60 3.25
N ARG A 14 -11.46 -3.69 2.51
CA ARG A 14 -11.94 -4.97 3.07
C ARG A 14 -10.88 -5.73 3.87
N PHE A 15 -9.65 -5.28 3.82
CA PHE A 15 -8.56 -5.97 4.51
C PHE A 15 -8.48 -5.48 5.96
N SER A 16 -8.86 -6.34 6.89
CA SER A 16 -8.72 -6.04 8.32
C SER A 16 -7.29 -6.21 8.80
N ASP A 17 -6.65 -7.29 8.35
CA ASP A 17 -5.25 -7.59 8.67
C ASP A 17 -4.74 -8.63 7.69
N VAL A 18 -3.85 -8.22 6.82
CA VAL A 18 -3.29 -9.12 5.81
C VAL A 18 -1.84 -8.75 5.52
N THR A 19 -1.02 -9.78 5.30
CA THR A 19 0.33 -9.62 4.75
C THR A 19 0.36 -10.35 3.42
N ILE A 20 0.69 -9.63 2.36
CA ILE A 20 0.74 -10.17 1.02
C ILE A 20 2.20 -10.32 0.62
N ASP A 21 2.59 -11.53 0.26
CA ASP A 21 3.91 -11.85 -0.26
C ASP A 21 3.83 -11.92 -1.78
N PHE A 22 4.55 -11.04 -2.46
CA PHE A 22 4.50 -10.96 -3.91
C PHE A 22 5.29 -12.08 -4.60
N GLY A 23 6.04 -12.88 -3.83
CA GLY A 23 6.63 -14.11 -4.31
C GLY A 23 5.61 -15.25 -4.41
N ASP A 24 4.46 -15.12 -3.73
CA ASP A 24 3.38 -16.11 -3.79
C ASP A 24 2.23 -15.58 -4.65
N SER A 25 2.25 -15.95 -5.93
CA SER A 25 1.25 -15.47 -6.89
C SER A 25 -0.17 -15.99 -6.59
N THR A 26 -0.31 -17.05 -5.78
CA THR A 26 -1.63 -17.60 -5.47
C THR A 26 -2.47 -16.66 -4.61
N LEU A 27 -1.83 -15.84 -3.78
CA LEU A 27 -2.53 -14.86 -2.95
C LEU A 27 -3.24 -13.78 -3.76
N ILE A 28 -2.77 -13.53 -4.98
CA ILE A 28 -3.29 -12.48 -5.85
C ILE A 28 -4.11 -13.04 -6.99
N SER A 29 -3.78 -14.23 -7.48
CA SER A 29 -4.38 -14.80 -8.68
C SER A 29 -5.88 -15.10 -8.54
N GLY A 30 -6.36 -15.38 -7.35
CA GLY A 30 -7.79 -15.60 -7.10
C GLY A 30 -8.60 -14.33 -6.90
N GLU A 31 -7.94 -13.19 -6.81
CA GLU A 31 -8.62 -11.94 -6.53
C GLU A 31 -9.32 -11.36 -7.76
N ASN A 32 -10.45 -10.72 -7.53
CA ASN A 32 -11.12 -9.95 -8.56
C ASN A 32 -10.42 -8.60 -8.76
N GLY A 33 -10.83 -7.87 -9.78
CA GLY A 33 -10.25 -6.58 -10.10
C GLY A 33 -10.27 -5.56 -8.96
N ALA A 34 -11.31 -5.59 -8.15
CA ALA A 34 -11.46 -4.65 -7.04
C ALA A 34 -10.39 -4.86 -5.97
N GLY A 35 -10.03 -6.11 -5.68
CA GLY A 35 -8.95 -6.41 -4.75
C GLY A 35 -7.61 -5.86 -5.22
N LYS A 36 -7.29 -6.07 -6.49
CA LYS A 36 -6.04 -5.57 -7.06
C LYS A 36 -5.98 -4.04 -7.10
N SER A 37 -7.08 -3.40 -7.45
CA SER A 37 -7.17 -1.94 -7.43
C SER A 37 -6.94 -1.38 -6.03
N THR A 38 -7.48 -2.03 -5.03
CA THR A 38 -7.32 -1.66 -3.64
C THR A 38 -5.87 -1.74 -3.20
N LEU A 39 -5.14 -2.78 -3.64
CA LEU A 39 -3.71 -2.92 -3.35
C LEU A 39 -2.88 -1.85 -4.04
N LEU A 40 -3.18 -1.55 -5.30
CA LEU A 40 -2.49 -0.50 -6.04
C LEU A 40 -2.70 0.87 -5.40
N ASP A 41 -3.91 1.15 -4.95
CA ASP A 41 -4.20 2.42 -4.26
C ASP A 41 -3.43 2.53 -2.94
N ALA A 42 -3.25 1.42 -2.22
CA ALA A 42 -2.44 1.41 -1.01
C ALA A 42 -0.97 1.75 -1.31
N ILE A 43 -0.41 1.14 -2.35
CA ILE A 43 0.97 1.41 -2.76
C ILE A 43 1.12 2.87 -3.19
N HIS A 44 0.21 3.37 -4.01
CA HIS A 44 0.18 4.78 -4.43
C HIS A 44 0.14 5.72 -3.24
N PHE A 45 -0.75 5.44 -2.30
CA PHE A 45 -0.93 6.28 -1.13
C PHE A 45 0.37 6.48 -0.36
N VAL A 46 1.13 5.41 -0.17
CA VAL A 46 2.40 5.48 0.56
C VAL A 46 3.47 6.19 -0.27
N VAL A 47 3.71 5.77 -1.51
CA VAL A 47 4.87 6.25 -2.26
C VAL A 47 4.69 7.62 -2.86
N THR A 48 3.47 8.01 -3.22
CA THR A 48 3.20 9.33 -3.79
C THR A 48 2.83 10.38 -2.75
N CYS A 49 2.54 9.95 -1.52
CA CYS A 49 2.07 10.82 -0.45
C CYS A 49 0.82 11.63 -0.83
N SER A 50 -0.08 10.97 -1.55
CA SER A 50 -1.26 11.62 -2.11
C SER A 50 -2.42 10.64 -2.21
N THR A 51 -3.63 11.15 -2.17
CA THR A 51 -4.85 10.41 -2.44
C THR A 51 -5.40 10.69 -3.85
N ASN A 52 -4.67 11.47 -4.66
CA ASN A 52 -5.14 11.88 -5.98
C ASN A 52 -5.31 10.73 -6.96
N HIS A 53 -4.65 9.60 -6.70
CA HIS A 53 -4.69 8.42 -7.57
C HIS A 53 -5.77 7.41 -7.16
N PHE A 54 -6.49 7.66 -6.09
CA PHE A 54 -7.56 6.76 -5.65
C PHE A 54 -8.62 6.63 -6.74
N ASN A 55 -9.09 5.41 -6.94
CA ASN A 55 -10.12 5.03 -7.90
C ASN A 55 -9.76 5.14 -9.37
N LYS A 56 -8.53 5.51 -9.73
CA LYS A 56 -8.09 5.41 -11.12
C LYS A 56 -8.12 3.97 -11.60
N ALA A 57 -7.89 3.05 -10.69
CA ALA A 57 -7.90 1.63 -10.98
C ALA A 57 -9.26 0.98 -10.78
N ALA A 58 -10.24 1.66 -10.20
CA ALA A 58 -11.52 1.09 -9.79
C ALA A 58 -12.74 1.55 -10.58
N HIS A 59 -12.60 2.50 -11.50
CA HIS A 59 -13.70 3.06 -12.31
C HIS A 59 -14.93 3.49 -11.50
N GLU A 60 -14.72 3.94 -10.28
CA GLU A 60 -15.84 4.40 -9.47
C GLU A 60 -16.24 5.82 -9.82
N ASN A 61 -17.55 6.09 -9.80
CA ASN A 61 -18.07 7.43 -9.96
C ASN A 61 -17.75 8.25 -8.71
N GLY A 62 -16.78 9.14 -8.81
CA GLY A 62 -16.33 9.95 -7.70
C GLY A 62 -15.13 9.35 -6.99
N LYS A 63 -14.30 10.21 -6.43
CA LYS A 63 -13.09 9.78 -5.73
C LYS A 63 -13.43 9.18 -4.37
N ARG A 64 -12.97 7.96 -4.13
CA ARG A 64 -13.02 7.39 -2.80
C ARG A 64 -12.04 8.17 -1.93
N LYS A 65 -12.51 8.66 -0.80
CA LYS A 65 -11.69 9.38 0.16
C LYS A 65 -10.94 8.41 1.05
N LEU A 66 -9.89 8.90 1.72
CA LEU A 66 -9.14 8.11 2.68
C LEU A 66 -10.04 7.47 3.73
N THR A 67 -11.01 8.22 4.23
CA THR A 67 -11.99 7.69 5.20
C THR A 67 -12.74 6.47 4.66
N GLY A 68 -13.07 6.46 3.38
CA GLY A 68 -13.72 5.32 2.74
C GLY A 68 -12.85 4.06 2.67
N TYR A 69 -11.53 4.24 2.57
CA TYR A 69 -10.60 3.12 2.62
C TYR A 69 -10.43 2.59 4.04
N ILE A 70 -10.08 3.43 4.99
CA ILE A 70 -9.76 2.96 6.34
C ILE A 70 -10.99 2.48 7.11
N ARG A 71 -12.18 2.99 6.78
CA ARG A 71 -13.44 2.58 7.42
C ARG A 71 -14.27 1.61 6.60
N CYS A 72 -13.88 1.34 5.38
CA CYS A 72 -14.57 0.46 4.44
C CYS A 72 -16.02 0.91 4.18
N LYS A 73 -16.18 1.77 3.19
CA LYS A 73 -17.49 2.30 2.81
C LYS A 73 -18.37 1.18 2.23
N THR A 74 -19.58 1.03 2.76
CA THR A 74 -20.49 -0.07 2.41
C THR A 74 -21.44 0.24 1.25
N GLY A 75 -21.71 1.52 1.00
CA GLY A 75 -22.74 1.93 0.06
C GLY A 75 -24.16 1.92 0.64
N ARG A 76 -24.36 1.56 1.91
CA ARG A 76 -25.67 1.56 2.59
C ARG A 76 -25.85 2.85 3.38
N GLU A 77 -27.02 3.47 3.26
CA GLU A 77 -27.29 4.76 3.90
C GLU A 77 -27.29 4.70 5.43
N ASN A 78 -27.87 3.64 5.99
CA ASN A 78 -28.02 3.49 7.44
C ASN A 78 -26.78 2.88 8.11
N HIS A 79 -25.83 2.39 7.33
CA HIS A 79 -24.60 1.81 7.82
C HIS A 79 -23.49 2.09 6.81
N PRO A 80 -23.05 3.37 6.71
CA PRO A 80 -22.16 3.77 5.62
C PRO A 80 -20.76 3.17 5.69
N TYR A 81 -20.28 2.78 6.88
CA TYR A 81 -18.94 2.26 7.07
C TYR A 81 -18.94 1.00 7.92
N GLU A 82 -18.07 0.03 7.57
CA GLU A 82 -17.87 -1.19 8.37
C GLU A 82 -17.16 -0.90 9.68
N ARG A 83 -16.24 0.05 9.70
CA ARG A 83 -15.47 0.40 10.90
C ARG A 83 -15.90 1.77 11.40
N THR A 84 -16.30 1.79 12.66
CA THR A 84 -16.80 3.00 13.35
C THR A 84 -15.94 3.30 14.57
N GLY A 85 -16.08 4.51 15.14
CA GLY A 85 -15.33 4.92 16.32
C GLY A 85 -13.87 5.27 16.00
N GLU A 86 -13.04 5.24 17.02
CA GLU A 86 -11.62 5.49 16.86
C GLU A 86 -10.95 4.28 16.24
N ILE A 87 -10.22 4.48 15.15
CA ILE A 87 -9.49 3.42 14.49
C ILE A 87 -8.09 3.87 14.12
N SER A 88 -7.21 2.90 13.96
CA SER A 88 -5.89 3.09 13.36
C SER A 88 -5.73 2.12 12.22
N ALA A 89 -5.07 2.58 11.16
CA ALA A 89 -4.83 1.79 9.95
C ALA A 89 -3.35 1.85 9.60
N HIS A 90 -2.87 0.80 8.95
CA HIS A 90 -1.48 0.70 8.54
C HIS A 90 -1.39 0.23 7.10
N VAL A 91 -0.53 0.89 6.34
CA VAL A 91 -0.07 0.42 5.04
C VAL A 91 1.45 0.41 5.10
N ALA A 92 2.06 -0.76 4.98
CA ALA A 92 3.51 -0.89 5.05
C ALA A 92 4.03 -1.70 3.86
N LEU A 93 5.10 -1.20 3.26
CA LEU A 93 5.74 -1.78 2.09
C LEU A 93 7.14 -2.24 2.47
N GLU A 94 7.40 -3.53 2.30
CA GLU A 94 8.73 -4.09 2.50
C GLU A 94 9.45 -4.16 1.17
N PHE A 95 10.67 -3.63 1.14
CA PHE A 95 11.53 -3.68 -0.04
C PHE A 95 12.81 -4.44 0.27
N TYR A 96 13.33 -5.12 -0.73
CA TYR A 96 14.68 -5.66 -0.71
C TYR A 96 15.56 -4.84 -1.64
N GLU A 97 16.65 -4.33 -1.11
CA GLU A 97 17.62 -3.54 -1.88
C GLU A 97 18.81 -4.44 -2.22
N GLU A 98 18.88 -4.84 -3.48
CA GLU A 98 19.88 -5.80 -3.95
C GLU A 98 21.32 -5.31 -3.74
N SER A 99 21.58 -4.03 -4.01
CA SER A 99 22.93 -3.46 -3.90
C SER A 99 23.50 -3.50 -2.49
N LYS A 100 22.62 -3.46 -1.47
CA LYS A 100 23.02 -3.47 -0.06
C LYS A 100 22.72 -4.80 0.63
N GLU A 101 22.01 -5.68 -0.05
CA GLU A 101 21.55 -6.96 0.50
C GLU A 101 20.78 -6.79 1.81
N LYS A 102 19.91 -5.78 1.83
CA LYS A 102 19.12 -5.41 3.03
C LYS A 102 17.67 -5.15 2.69
N TYR A 103 16.82 -5.41 3.67
CA TYR A 103 15.42 -5.03 3.62
C TYR A 103 15.23 -3.65 4.25
N PHE A 104 14.22 -2.93 3.80
CA PHE A 104 13.72 -1.75 4.47
C PHE A 104 12.21 -1.68 4.33
N VAL A 105 11.58 -0.95 5.24
CA VAL A 105 10.13 -0.79 5.24
C VAL A 105 9.80 0.69 5.19
N ILE A 106 8.92 1.05 4.27
CA ILE A 106 8.28 2.36 4.26
C ILE A 106 6.79 2.17 4.45
N GLY A 107 6.15 3.12 5.08
CA GLY A 107 4.72 2.98 5.28
C GLY A 107 4.05 4.22 5.80
N ALA A 108 2.76 4.06 6.05
CA ALA A 108 1.92 5.09 6.64
C ALA A 108 1.14 4.51 7.81
N VAL A 109 0.98 5.32 8.85
CA VAL A 109 0.05 5.05 9.95
C VAL A 109 -1.02 6.13 9.88
N ILE A 110 -2.27 5.72 9.99
CA ILE A 110 -3.41 6.62 9.92
C ILE A 110 -4.23 6.44 11.19
N ASP A 111 -4.35 7.51 11.98
CA ASP A 111 -5.29 7.56 13.10
C ASP A 111 -6.52 8.31 12.67
N SER A 112 -7.70 7.82 13.05
CA SER A 112 -8.96 8.51 12.78
C SER A 112 -9.82 8.46 14.03
N ALA A 113 -10.10 9.63 14.60
CA ALA A 113 -11.00 9.75 15.74
C ALA A 113 -12.45 9.54 15.32
N THR A 114 -12.81 10.09 14.18
CA THR A 114 -14.15 9.98 13.60
C THR A 114 -14.04 10.13 12.08
N GLU A 115 -15.12 9.82 11.38
CA GLU A 115 -15.20 9.95 9.94
C GLU A 115 -14.73 11.33 9.46
N GLY A 116 -13.81 11.34 8.49
CA GLY A 116 -13.31 12.58 7.92
C GLY A 116 -12.19 13.24 8.70
N GLN A 117 -11.85 12.74 9.88
CA GLN A 117 -10.77 13.27 10.70
C GLN A 117 -9.61 12.27 10.77
N GLU A 118 -8.74 12.32 9.78
CA GLU A 118 -7.59 11.45 9.67
C GLU A 118 -6.28 12.20 9.89
N THR A 119 -5.41 11.61 10.70
CA THR A 119 -4.03 12.06 10.85
C THR A 119 -3.13 11.00 10.23
N VAL A 120 -2.29 11.40 9.30
CA VAL A 120 -1.41 10.50 8.56
C VAL A 120 0.04 10.84 8.85
N VAL A 121 0.82 9.83 9.19
CA VAL A 121 2.29 9.95 9.26
C VAL A 121 2.90 8.91 8.35
N ARG A 122 4.08 9.20 7.82
CA ARG A 122 4.85 8.27 7.01
C ARG A 122 6.21 8.06 7.63
N TYR A 123 6.77 6.88 7.39
CA TYR A 123 8.04 6.51 8.03
C TYR A 123 8.90 5.67 7.11
N LEU A 124 10.19 5.67 7.40
CA LEU A 124 11.17 4.79 6.81
C LEU A 124 11.89 4.06 7.95
N MET A 125 11.89 2.73 7.90
CA MET A 125 12.66 1.88 8.79
C MET A 125 13.71 1.12 7.97
N ASP A 126 14.98 1.26 8.34
CA ASP A 126 16.07 0.58 7.65
C ASP A 126 16.39 -0.75 8.31
N ASN A 127 16.89 -1.68 7.50
CA ASN A 127 17.42 -2.97 7.94
C ASN A 127 16.43 -3.78 8.78
N VAL A 128 15.18 -3.79 8.36
CA VAL A 128 14.11 -4.55 9.02
C VAL A 128 13.23 -5.21 7.97
N MET A 129 12.61 -6.30 8.35
CA MET A 129 11.55 -6.97 7.60
C MET A 129 10.21 -6.73 8.30
N LEU A 130 9.12 -6.90 7.58
CA LEU A 130 7.78 -6.78 8.17
C LEU A 130 7.57 -7.86 9.22
N GLU A 131 7.08 -7.47 10.39
CA GLU A 131 6.64 -8.35 11.45
C GLU A 131 5.37 -7.80 12.09
N ASP A 132 4.44 -8.69 12.42
CA ASP A 132 3.12 -8.30 12.93
C ASP A 132 3.18 -7.43 14.18
N GLU A 133 4.10 -7.70 15.08
CA GLU A 133 4.22 -6.94 16.33
C GLU A 133 4.63 -5.48 16.13
N MET A 134 5.17 -5.14 14.97
CA MET A 134 5.45 -3.74 14.63
C MET A 134 4.17 -2.92 14.57
N PHE A 135 3.05 -3.56 14.22
CA PHE A 135 1.79 -2.90 13.89
C PHE A 135 0.66 -3.15 14.86
N LYS A 136 0.77 -4.16 15.70
CA LYS A 136 -0.33 -4.58 16.58
C LYS A 136 0.11 -4.81 18.01
N ILE A 137 -0.81 -4.55 18.93
CA ILE A 137 -0.73 -5.00 20.31
C ILE A 137 -1.84 -6.05 20.46
N GLY A 138 -1.47 -7.33 20.49
CA GLY A 138 -2.46 -8.39 20.35
C GLY A 138 -3.16 -8.31 18.99
N ASN A 139 -4.47 -8.13 19.01
CA ASN A 139 -5.27 -7.96 17.80
C ASN A 139 -5.59 -6.50 17.48
N ARG A 140 -5.13 -5.58 18.29
CA ARG A 140 -5.43 -4.15 18.15
C ARG A 140 -4.32 -3.46 17.36
N PRO A 141 -4.66 -2.71 16.30
CA PRO A 141 -3.66 -1.91 15.59
C PRO A 141 -3.06 -0.84 16.49
N ARG A 142 -1.75 -0.63 16.35
CA ARG A 142 -1.08 0.45 17.10
C ARG A 142 -1.51 1.81 16.55
N THR A 143 -1.69 2.76 17.45
CA THR A 143 -1.84 4.16 17.08
C THR A 143 -0.51 4.71 16.60
N ILE A 144 -0.53 5.93 16.04
CA ILE A 144 0.70 6.62 15.62
C ILE A 144 1.72 6.67 16.77
N THR A 145 1.27 7.06 17.95
CA THR A 145 2.15 7.18 19.12
C THR A 145 2.71 5.82 19.54
N GLU A 146 1.87 4.81 19.58
CA GLU A 146 2.28 3.45 19.93
C GLU A 146 3.25 2.85 18.91
N PHE A 147 2.97 3.09 17.63
CA PHE A 147 3.84 2.64 16.55
C PHE A 147 5.22 3.28 16.65
N ARG A 148 5.27 4.58 16.83
CA ARG A 148 6.52 5.32 16.91
C ARG A 148 7.34 4.90 18.12
N SER A 149 6.69 4.70 19.26
CA SER A 149 7.36 4.27 20.48
C SER A 149 7.96 2.87 20.34
N PHE A 150 7.17 1.92 19.83
CA PHE A 150 7.64 0.54 19.68
C PHE A 150 8.79 0.42 18.67
N ASN A 151 8.68 1.12 17.54
CA ASN A 151 9.62 1.00 16.43
C ASN A 151 10.75 2.05 16.46
N ASN A 152 10.88 2.81 17.53
CA ASN A 152 11.76 3.97 17.59
C ASN A 152 13.20 3.66 17.19
N LYS A 153 13.74 2.52 17.54
CA LYS A 153 15.12 2.13 17.22
C LYS A 153 15.33 1.89 15.71
N ASN A 154 14.28 1.52 15.02
CA ASN A 154 14.35 1.17 13.60
C ASN A 154 13.93 2.33 12.69
N ILE A 155 13.21 3.31 13.22
CA ILE A 155 12.73 4.45 12.44
C ILE A 155 13.89 5.38 12.12
N LYS A 156 14.20 5.51 10.84
CA LYS A 156 15.21 6.41 10.33
C LYS A 156 14.64 7.78 10.00
N LEU A 157 13.47 7.81 9.37
CA LEU A 157 12.78 9.03 8.99
C LEU A 157 11.31 8.92 9.38
N PHE A 158 10.75 10.03 9.85
CA PHE A 158 9.37 10.11 10.28
C PHE A 158 8.76 11.42 9.78
N ALA A 159 7.82 11.32 8.87
CA ALA A 159 7.24 12.48 8.18
C ALA A 159 5.81 12.70 8.68
N LYS A 160 5.55 13.89 9.20
CA LYS A 160 4.24 14.29 9.72
C LYS A 160 3.37 15.02 8.71
N THR A 161 3.95 15.43 7.58
CA THR A 161 3.24 16.14 6.53
C THR A 161 3.47 15.46 5.18
N ASN A 162 2.58 15.71 4.23
CA ASN A 162 2.74 15.18 2.88
C ASN A 162 4.02 15.70 2.23
N ALA A 163 4.37 16.96 2.47
CA ALA A 163 5.60 17.55 1.92
C ALA A 163 6.85 16.84 2.45
N GLU A 164 6.91 16.59 3.76
CA GLU A 164 8.01 15.83 4.37
C GLU A 164 8.05 14.41 3.82
N GLY A 165 6.89 13.78 3.64
CA GLY A 165 6.78 12.45 3.08
C GLY A 165 7.30 12.38 1.65
N LYS A 166 6.94 13.34 0.81
CA LYS A 166 7.42 13.41 -0.56
C LYS A 166 8.94 13.58 -0.62
N LYS A 167 9.48 14.40 0.26
CA LYS A 167 10.93 14.58 0.36
C LYS A 167 11.63 13.28 0.75
N MET A 168 11.07 12.57 1.72
CA MET A 168 11.57 11.28 2.17
C MET A 168 11.59 10.26 1.03
N MET A 169 10.50 10.16 0.28
CA MET A 169 10.40 9.24 -0.85
C MET A 169 11.38 9.61 -1.97
N LYS A 170 11.54 10.90 -2.23
CA LYS A 170 12.49 11.36 -3.23
C LYS A 170 13.93 11.01 -2.87
N GLN A 171 14.30 11.14 -1.61
CA GLN A 171 15.62 10.76 -1.14
C GLN A 171 15.87 9.26 -1.29
N ARG A 172 14.84 8.44 -1.05
CA ARG A 172 15.00 6.98 -1.10
C ARG A 172 14.92 6.42 -2.51
N PHE A 173 14.02 6.93 -3.33
CA PHE A 173 13.73 6.35 -4.66
C PHE A 173 14.10 7.27 -5.82
N GLY A 174 14.41 8.55 -5.57
CA GLY A 174 14.55 9.52 -6.61
C GLY A 174 13.18 10.03 -7.08
N ARG A 175 13.01 10.27 -8.37
CA ARG A 175 11.73 10.76 -8.90
C ARG A 175 10.72 9.62 -8.93
N ILE A 176 9.82 9.62 -7.94
CA ILE A 176 8.81 8.57 -7.78
C ILE A 176 7.89 8.47 -9.00
N GLU A 177 7.52 9.59 -9.58
CA GLU A 177 6.64 9.61 -10.76
C GLU A 177 7.20 8.80 -11.91
N ASP A 178 8.51 8.84 -12.10
CA ASP A 178 9.18 8.10 -13.17
C ASP A 178 9.39 6.62 -12.82
N LYS A 179 9.43 6.30 -11.53
CA LYS A 179 9.80 4.95 -11.06
C LYS A 179 8.65 4.16 -10.46
N PHE A 180 7.50 4.79 -10.27
CA PHE A 180 6.39 4.14 -9.59
C PHE A 180 6.05 2.78 -10.21
N PHE A 181 5.96 2.74 -11.53
CA PHE A 181 5.57 1.51 -12.22
C PHE A 181 6.62 0.42 -12.13
N GLN A 182 7.88 0.77 -11.93
CA GLN A 182 8.95 -0.20 -11.71
C GLN A 182 8.86 -0.83 -10.32
N LEU A 183 8.24 -0.12 -9.38
CA LEU A 183 8.06 -0.62 -8.03
C LEU A 183 6.87 -1.57 -7.91
N ILE A 184 5.91 -1.48 -8.84
CA ILE A 184 4.71 -2.30 -8.80
C ILE A 184 5.05 -3.74 -9.15
N PRO A 185 4.67 -4.71 -8.29
CA PRO A 185 4.85 -6.12 -8.61
C PRO A 185 4.08 -6.49 -9.88
N LYS A 186 4.69 -7.29 -10.72
CA LYS A 186 4.08 -7.70 -11.98
C LYS A 186 2.76 -8.42 -11.82
N ALA A 187 2.61 -9.17 -10.74
CA ALA A 187 1.37 -9.86 -10.43
C ALA A 187 0.17 -8.89 -10.31
N LEU A 188 0.41 -7.68 -9.77
CA LEU A 188 -0.62 -6.67 -9.69
C LEU A 188 -0.86 -5.96 -11.02
N ALA A 189 0.19 -5.68 -11.76
CA ALA A 189 0.12 -5.00 -13.05
C ALA A 189 -0.51 -5.85 -14.13
N PHE A 190 -0.37 -7.15 -14.00
CA PHE A 190 -0.68 -8.08 -15.07
C PHE A 190 -2.16 -8.26 -15.34
N LYS A 191 -3.01 -8.21 -14.36
CA LYS A 191 -4.42 -8.47 -14.59
C LYS A 191 -5.02 -7.50 -15.61
N PRO A 192 -5.63 -8.00 -16.68
CA PRO A 192 -6.22 -7.14 -17.72
C PRO A 192 -7.55 -6.58 -17.25
N ILE A 193 -7.47 -5.66 -16.35
CA ILE A 193 -8.61 -4.92 -15.84
C ILE A 193 -8.57 -3.57 -16.55
N ASP A 194 -9.63 -3.25 -17.27
CA ASP A 194 -9.66 -2.06 -18.10
C ASP A 194 -9.40 -0.79 -17.30
N ASP A 195 -9.82 -0.78 -16.05
CA ASP A 195 -9.69 0.37 -15.17
C ASP A 195 -8.25 0.68 -14.75
N ILE A 196 -7.36 -0.32 -14.69
CA ILE A 196 -5.95 -0.06 -14.35
C ILE A 196 -5.03 -0.19 -15.54
N LYS A 197 -5.51 -0.75 -16.62
CA LYS A 197 -4.75 -1.09 -17.80
C LYS A 197 -3.98 0.09 -18.37
N ASP A 198 -4.65 1.19 -18.63
CA ASP A 198 -4.03 2.37 -19.25
C ASP A 198 -3.09 3.08 -18.29
N PHE A 199 -3.29 2.88 -17.01
CA PHE A 199 -2.53 3.57 -15.98
C PHE A 199 -1.25 2.83 -15.58
N VAL A 200 -1.32 1.50 -15.47
CA VAL A 200 -0.22 0.69 -14.95
C VAL A 200 0.43 -0.15 -16.05
N TYR A 201 -0.38 -0.73 -16.89
CA TYR A 201 0.03 -1.80 -17.79
C TYR A 201 1.04 -1.36 -18.85
N SER A 202 0.87 -0.18 -19.41
CA SER A 202 1.76 0.34 -20.43
C SER A 202 3.23 0.44 -19.97
N TYR A 203 3.43 0.75 -18.71
CA TYR A 203 4.78 0.89 -18.16
C TYR A 203 5.46 -0.45 -17.90
N VAL A 204 4.68 -1.42 -17.49
CA VAL A 204 5.21 -2.75 -17.20
C VAL A 204 5.59 -3.47 -18.48
N LEU A 205 4.82 -3.27 -19.55
CA LEU A 205 5.08 -3.91 -20.84
C LEU A 205 6.43 -3.51 -21.44
N ASP A 206 6.79 -2.24 -21.35
CA ASP A 206 8.03 -1.74 -21.94
C ASP A 206 9.28 -2.36 -21.35
N GLU A 207 9.22 -2.75 -20.09
CA GLU A 207 10.39 -3.21 -19.37
C GLU A 207 10.47 -4.70 -19.18
N LYS A 208 9.35 -5.39 -19.09
CA LYS A 208 9.31 -6.76 -18.58
C LYS A 208 8.36 -7.66 -19.35
N GLU A 209 8.36 -7.54 -20.66
CA GLU A 209 7.47 -8.30 -21.52
C GLU A 209 7.54 -9.82 -21.29
N VAL A 210 8.74 -10.36 -21.18
CA VAL A 210 8.95 -11.79 -20.95
C VAL A 210 8.36 -12.25 -19.62
N ASN A 211 8.49 -11.41 -18.60
CA ASN A 211 7.98 -11.74 -17.27
C ASN A 211 6.45 -11.61 -17.18
N ILE A 212 5.85 -10.80 -18.04
CA ILE A 212 4.39 -10.67 -18.10
C ILE A 212 3.79 -11.98 -18.60
N ASP A 213 4.38 -12.62 -19.59
CA ASP A 213 3.89 -13.90 -20.09
C ASP A 213 3.95 -14.99 -19.02
N HIS A 214 5.01 -15.02 -18.24
CA HIS A 214 5.13 -15.95 -17.13
C HIS A 214 4.03 -15.72 -16.08
N LEU A 215 3.73 -14.48 -15.75
CA LEU A 215 2.66 -14.15 -14.82
C LEU A 215 1.27 -14.49 -15.37
N ARG A 216 1.07 -14.43 -16.68
CA ARG A 216 -0.18 -14.87 -17.30
C ARG A 216 -0.47 -16.33 -17.03
N GLU A 217 0.53 -17.16 -17.19
CA GLU A 217 0.38 -18.59 -16.92
C GLU A 217 0.01 -18.84 -15.46
N ASN A 218 0.66 -18.14 -14.55
CA ASN A 218 0.38 -18.27 -13.12
C ASN A 218 -1.03 -17.80 -12.73
N VAL A 219 -1.55 -16.79 -13.41
CA VAL A 219 -2.88 -16.25 -13.12
C VAL A 219 -3.98 -17.13 -13.70
N ARG A 220 -3.71 -17.85 -14.80
CA ARG A 220 -4.69 -18.76 -15.42
C ARG A 220 -4.83 -20.10 -14.68
N SER A 221 -3.84 -20.50 -13.94
CA SER A 221 -3.87 -21.71 -13.13
C SER A 221 -4.51 -21.45 -11.77
#